data_2938ac451bf3c2eb4f4b8a3f1d0006f9
#
_entry.id   2938ac451bf3c2eb4f4b8a3f1d0006f9
#
_cell.length_a   1.000
_cell.length_b   1.000
_cell.length_c   1.000
_cell.angle_alpha   90.00
_cell.angle_beta   90.00
_cell.angle_gamma   90.00
#
_symmetry.space_group_name_H-M   'P 1'
#
loop_
_entity.id
_entity.type
_entity.pdbx_description
1 polymer ?
#
loop_
_entity_poly.entity_id
_entity_poly.type
_entity_poly.pdbx_seq_one_letter_code
_entity_poly.pdbx_strand_id
1 'polypeptide(L)'
;MKAIIYGMIACLIPCFAFADYSVEALLNPYKDYLEQGTYVGEDWSAYKTIPKSRYETFKAAFEHFVANDGKVIVELGTSRSFTHGGHPGCNSSNPTYWTPQQPENWDWGAGFFTRMAATCLHHLQPQFHTVDLIPQHITRCKIMTYDFKDILTYHVASSEDYLKKCSFPDGIDLLYLDTGDMTPIEPTAELQLNEAKIIVQRNLIAKNGIILIDDVRNQTPRKYGDRSGLGKAKYSLPYLLDHGFEIVMDEYQVMLRKK
;
A
#
# COMPACT_ATOMS: atom_id res chain seq x y z
N MET A 1 34.06 6.69 -64.16
CA MET A 1 34.02 7.12 -62.75
C MET A 1 32.57 7.26 -62.32
N LYS A 2 32.08 6.34 -61.51
CA LYS A 2 30.72 6.35 -60.92
C LYS A 2 30.84 6.84 -59.47
N ALA A 3 30.27 8.01 -59.17
CA ALA A 3 30.23 8.53 -57.81
C ALA A 3 29.08 7.83 -57.05
N ILE A 4 29.41 7.19 -55.94
CA ILE A 4 28.44 6.59 -55.00
C ILE A 4 28.15 7.67 -53.96
N ILE A 5 26.90 8.15 -53.93
CA ILE A 5 26.40 9.09 -52.93
C ILE A 5 25.88 8.22 -51.75
N TYR A 6 26.58 8.26 -50.62
CA TYR A 6 26.08 7.72 -49.34
C TYR A 6 25.09 8.71 -48.75
N GLY A 7 23.81 8.39 -48.82
CA GLY A 7 22.76 9.09 -48.05
C GLY A 7 22.84 8.70 -46.60
N MET A 8 23.20 9.64 -45.74
CA MET A 8 23.02 9.51 -44.26
C MET A 8 21.51 9.56 -43.94
N ILE A 9 20.95 8.43 -43.58
CA ILE A 9 19.62 8.38 -42.96
C ILE A 9 19.82 8.77 -41.51
N ALA A 10 19.49 10.01 -41.15
CA ALA A 10 19.37 10.44 -39.78
C ALA A 10 18.11 9.78 -39.21
N CYS A 11 18.27 8.76 -38.39
CA CYS A 11 17.21 8.25 -37.54
C CYS A 11 16.82 9.33 -36.53
N LEU A 12 15.76 10.05 -36.82
CA LEU A 12 15.04 10.85 -35.84
C LEU A 12 14.38 9.88 -34.87
N ILE A 13 15.06 9.59 -33.76
CA ILE A 13 14.42 8.95 -32.59
C ILE A 13 13.45 10.01 -32.06
N PRO A 14 12.12 9.77 -32.09
CA PRO A 14 11.20 10.70 -31.43
C PRO A 14 11.57 10.72 -29.96
N CYS A 15 12.01 11.86 -29.47
CA CYS A 15 12.13 12.17 -28.07
C CYS A 15 10.70 12.17 -27.53
N PHE A 16 10.20 11.01 -27.08
CA PHE A 16 9.00 10.97 -26.28
C PHE A 16 9.32 11.79 -25.03
N ALA A 17 8.70 12.96 -24.92
CA ALA A 17 8.65 13.68 -23.68
C ALA A 17 8.08 12.69 -22.65
N PHE A 18 8.92 12.24 -21.74
CA PHE A 18 8.45 11.50 -20.55
C PHE A 18 7.49 12.48 -19.86
N ALA A 19 6.20 12.16 -19.92
CA ALA A 19 5.24 12.82 -19.05
C ALA A 19 5.84 12.71 -17.64
N ASP A 20 5.92 13.84 -16.95
CA ASP A 20 6.45 13.91 -15.59
C ASP A 20 5.54 13.05 -14.70
N TYR A 21 5.90 11.79 -14.48
CA TYR A 21 5.18 10.86 -13.63
C TYR A 21 5.46 11.25 -12.17
N SER A 22 4.77 12.29 -11.72
CA SER A 22 4.81 12.70 -10.32
C SER A 22 3.88 11.80 -9.52
N VAL A 23 4.42 11.10 -8.51
CA VAL A 23 3.62 10.35 -7.53
C VAL A 23 2.53 11.24 -6.95
N GLU A 24 2.86 12.49 -6.63
CA GLU A 24 1.90 13.46 -6.11
C GLU A 24 0.74 13.70 -7.07
N ALA A 25 1.01 13.93 -8.34
CA ALA A 25 -0.05 14.17 -9.33
C ALA A 25 -0.97 12.95 -9.50
N LEU A 26 -0.42 11.73 -9.45
CA LEU A 26 -1.17 10.48 -9.59
C LEU A 26 -1.94 10.11 -8.31
N LEU A 27 -1.42 10.48 -7.13
CA LEU A 27 -2.06 10.21 -5.85
C LEU A 27 -3.07 11.29 -5.45
N ASN A 28 -2.92 12.51 -5.98
CA ASN A 28 -3.76 13.66 -5.62
C ASN A 28 -5.28 13.44 -5.78
N PRO A 29 -5.79 12.68 -6.79
CA PRO A 29 -7.22 12.35 -6.87
C PRO A 29 -7.77 11.61 -5.64
N TYR A 30 -6.92 10.96 -4.87
CA TYR A 30 -7.28 10.22 -3.65
C TYR A 30 -7.06 11.03 -2.37
N LYS A 31 -6.55 12.27 -2.48
CA LYS A 31 -6.09 13.06 -1.33
C LYS A 31 -7.18 13.28 -0.28
N ASP A 32 -8.29 13.87 -0.67
CA ASP A 32 -9.40 14.16 0.25
C ASP A 32 -9.88 12.90 0.98
N TYR A 33 -9.93 11.80 0.25
CA TYR A 33 -10.29 10.49 0.74
C TYR A 33 -9.29 9.96 1.77
N LEU A 34 -8.00 10.10 1.51
CA LEU A 34 -6.92 9.62 2.39
C LEU A 34 -6.71 10.53 3.61
N GLU A 35 -6.96 11.82 3.49
CA GLU A 35 -6.79 12.78 4.59
C GLU A 35 -7.97 12.79 5.55
N GLN A 36 -9.19 12.68 5.04
CA GLN A 36 -10.38 12.77 5.87
C GLN A 36 -10.53 11.55 6.76
N GLY A 37 -10.10 10.37 6.32
CA GLY A 37 -10.23 9.13 7.07
C GLY A 37 -11.65 8.91 7.58
N THR A 38 -12.60 9.65 6.99
CA THR A 38 -13.95 9.77 7.46
C THR A 38 -14.81 8.69 6.86
N TYR A 39 -15.55 8.06 7.71
CA TYR A 39 -16.74 7.37 7.28
C TYR A 39 -17.75 8.44 6.85
N VAL A 40 -18.21 8.41 5.62
CA VAL A 40 -19.23 9.35 5.16
C VAL A 40 -20.48 9.19 6.04
N GLY A 41 -20.92 10.30 6.63
CA GLY A 41 -22.09 10.33 7.51
C GLY A 41 -21.82 10.25 9.01
N GLU A 42 -20.57 10.07 9.45
CA GLU A 42 -20.23 10.18 10.86
C GLU A 42 -19.69 11.58 11.20
N ASP A 43 -20.29 12.21 12.20
CA ASP A 43 -19.77 13.47 12.76
C ASP A 43 -18.60 13.18 13.70
N TRP A 44 -17.39 13.21 13.18
CA TRP A 44 -16.17 13.04 13.96
C TRP A 44 -15.75 14.28 14.74
N SER A 45 -16.44 15.40 14.55
CA SER A 45 -16.11 16.66 15.25
C SER A 45 -16.21 16.52 16.76
N ALA A 46 -17.09 15.63 17.26
CA ALA A 46 -17.26 15.35 18.67
C ALA A 46 -16.08 14.58 19.29
N TYR A 47 -15.30 13.87 18.50
CA TYR A 47 -14.26 12.96 19.01
C TYR A 47 -12.89 13.61 19.16
N LYS A 48 -12.67 14.83 18.64
CA LYS A 48 -11.36 15.52 18.64
C LYS A 48 -10.21 14.59 18.23
N THR A 49 -10.49 13.65 17.32
CA THR A 49 -9.54 12.62 16.89
C THR A 49 -8.60 13.20 15.86
N ILE A 50 -7.34 12.76 15.89
CA ILE A 50 -6.42 12.99 14.78
C ILE A 50 -7.01 12.26 13.58
N PRO A 51 -7.18 12.93 12.43
CA PRO A 51 -7.61 12.27 11.21
C PRO A 51 -6.76 11.02 10.95
N LYS A 52 -7.38 9.94 10.48
CA LYS A 52 -6.68 8.74 10.04
C LYS A 52 -6.03 8.99 8.67
N SER A 53 -5.27 10.09 8.57
CA SER A 53 -4.64 10.50 7.33
C SER A 53 -3.58 9.49 6.92
N ARG A 54 -3.65 9.05 5.68
CA ARG A 54 -2.69 8.15 5.04
C ARG A 54 -2.03 8.76 3.81
N TYR A 55 -2.43 9.96 3.43
CA TYR A 55 -1.95 10.59 2.20
C TYR A 55 -0.43 10.78 2.20
N GLU A 56 0.09 11.43 3.24
CA GLU A 56 1.53 11.76 3.31
C GLU A 56 2.40 10.50 3.43
N THR A 57 1.94 9.49 4.16
CA THR A 57 2.70 8.23 4.31
C THR A 57 2.70 7.40 3.03
N PHE A 58 1.58 7.31 2.30
CA PHE A 58 1.56 6.67 0.99
C PHE A 58 2.40 7.45 -0.03
N LYS A 59 2.28 8.79 -0.05
CA LYS A 59 3.11 9.63 -0.92
C LYS A 59 4.59 9.36 -0.67
N ALA A 60 5.03 9.45 0.58
CA ALA A 60 6.42 9.22 0.95
C ALA A 60 6.89 7.80 0.59
N ALA A 61 6.06 6.77 0.80
CA ALA A 61 6.39 5.39 0.47
C ALA A 61 6.56 5.19 -1.05
N PHE A 62 5.66 5.75 -1.85
CA PHE A 62 5.73 5.63 -3.30
C PHE A 62 6.88 6.46 -3.89
N GLU A 63 7.13 7.67 -3.38
CA GLU A 63 8.29 8.49 -3.76
C GLU A 63 9.61 7.79 -3.41
N HIS A 64 9.68 7.16 -2.24
CA HIS A 64 10.84 6.37 -1.83
C HIS A 64 11.06 5.18 -2.79
N PHE A 65 9.99 4.46 -3.15
CA PHE A 65 10.04 3.35 -4.10
C PHE A 65 10.57 3.81 -5.47
N VAL A 66 10.07 4.93 -5.99
CA VAL A 66 10.53 5.53 -7.27
C VAL A 66 11.99 5.95 -7.17
N ALA A 67 12.38 6.66 -6.11
CA ALA A 67 13.74 7.19 -5.91
C ALA A 67 14.81 6.10 -5.79
N ASN A 68 14.42 4.89 -5.35
CA ASN A 68 15.32 3.74 -5.19
C ASN A 68 15.18 2.71 -6.33
N ASP A 69 14.49 3.04 -7.41
CA ASP A 69 14.25 2.14 -8.55
C ASP A 69 13.66 0.79 -8.12
N GLY A 70 12.68 0.83 -7.19
CA GLY A 70 12.06 -0.32 -6.57
C GLY A 70 11.43 -1.25 -7.59
N LYS A 71 11.48 -2.56 -7.32
CA LYS A 71 11.03 -3.64 -8.23
C LYS A 71 9.94 -4.51 -7.64
N VAL A 72 9.88 -4.64 -6.33
CA VAL A 72 8.99 -5.58 -5.66
C VAL A 72 8.13 -4.88 -4.62
N ILE A 73 6.82 -5.02 -4.77
CA ILE A 73 5.81 -4.56 -3.80
C ILE A 73 5.08 -5.78 -3.26
N VAL A 74 4.90 -5.84 -1.96
CA VAL A 74 4.07 -6.85 -1.30
C VAL A 74 3.07 -6.16 -0.37
N GLU A 75 1.79 -6.50 -0.51
CA GLU A 75 0.70 -6.11 0.37
C GLU A 75 0.22 -7.34 1.14
N LEU A 76 0.22 -7.25 2.46
CA LEU A 76 -0.32 -8.28 3.35
C LEU A 76 -1.59 -7.78 4.02
N GLY A 77 -2.71 -8.47 3.74
CA GLY A 77 -4.05 -7.97 4.02
C GLY A 77 -4.47 -6.99 2.94
N THR A 78 -5.26 -7.47 1.97
CA THR A 78 -5.75 -6.60 0.90
C THR A 78 -6.57 -5.48 1.51
N SER A 79 -6.07 -4.26 1.44
CA SER A 79 -6.62 -3.11 2.12
C SER A 79 -8.05 -2.82 1.67
N ARG A 80 -8.92 -2.57 2.62
CA ARG A 80 -10.29 -2.14 2.37
C ARG A 80 -10.35 -0.62 2.15
N SER A 81 -11.30 -0.20 1.34
CA SER A 81 -11.62 1.19 1.12
C SER A 81 -12.10 1.87 2.42
N PHE A 82 -11.90 3.18 2.54
CA PHE A 82 -12.29 3.94 3.73
C PHE A 82 -13.61 4.68 3.57
N THR A 83 -14.17 4.73 2.39
CA THR A 83 -15.46 5.32 2.15
C THR A 83 -16.54 4.37 2.64
N HIS A 84 -17.53 4.88 3.32
CA HIS A 84 -18.75 4.17 3.66
C HIS A 84 -18.60 2.86 4.44
N GLY A 85 -17.77 2.86 5.49
CA GLY A 85 -17.72 1.72 6.40
C GLY A 85 -19.11 1.33 6.92
N GLY A 86 -19.66 0.24 6.41
CA GLY A 86 -20.97 -0.24 6.82
C GLY A 86 -22.16 0.49 6.19
N HIS A 87 -22.00 1.10 5.02
CA HIS A 87 -23.11 1.67 4.29
C HIS A 87 -24.23 0.62 4.12
N PRO A 88 -25.49 0.92 4.51
CA PRO A 88 -26.60 0.00 4.32
C PRO A 88 -26.73 -0.38 2.85
N GLY A 89 -26.73 -1.68 2.57
CA GLY A 89 -26.76 -2.21 1.21
C GLY A 89 -25.40 -2.45 0.57
N CYS A 90 -24.32 -1.99 1.15
CA CYS A 90 -22.96 -2.39 0.77
C CYS A 90 -22.74 -3.84 1.17
N ASN A 91 -22.87 -4.72 0.21
CA ASN A 91 -22.41 -6.07 0.39
C ASN A 91 -21.28 -6.36 -0.57
N SER A 92 -20.45 -7.28 -0.14
CA SER A 92 -19.25 -7.71 -0.85
C SER A 92 -19.52 -8.27 -2.25
N SER A 93 -20.74 -8.54 -2.61
CA SER A 93 -21.13 -9.13 -3.89
C SER A 93 -21.76 -8.13 -4.87
N ASN A 94 -21.97 -6.88 -4.44
CA ASN A 94 -22.54 -5.88 -5.34
C ASN A 94 -21.47 -5.18 -6.16
N PRO A 95 -21.32 -5.46 -7.48
CA PRO A 95 -20.28 -4.90 -8.32
C PRO A 95 -20.39 -3.38 -8.53
N THR A 96 -21.55 -2.78 -8.24
CA THR A 96 -21.76 -1.33 -8.39
C THR A 96 -20.82 -0.51 -7.48
N TYR A 97 -20.42 -1.07 -6.33
CA TYR A 97 -19.51 -0.40 -5.39
C TYR A 97 -18.01 -0.61 -5.71
N TRP A 98 -17.69 -1.26 -6.82
CA TRP A 98 -16.33 -1.63 -7.21
C TRP A 98 -15.97 -1.11 -8.59
N THR A 99 -16.59 -0.03 -9.04
CA THR A 99 -16.30 0.54 -10.35
C THR A 99 -15.03 1.38 -10.26
N PRO A 100 -13.91 0.96 -10.87
CA PRO A 100 -12.62 1.65 -10.74
C PRO A 100 -12.62 3.10 -11.21
N GLN A 101 -13.54 3.43 -12.13
CA GLN A 101 -13.67 4.76 -12.74
C GLN A 101 -14.53 5.73 -11.93
N GLN A 102 -15.11 5.27 -10.82
CA GLN A 102 -15.98 6.07 -9.97
C GLN A 102 -15.55 5.96 -8.50
N PRO A 103 -14.36 6.47 -8.14
CA PRO A 103 -13.82 6.34 -6.80
C PRO A 103 -14.70 6.99 -5.72
N GLU A 104 -15.52 7.98 -6.10
CA GLU A 104 -16.50 8.60 -5.21
C GLU A 104 -17.61 7.63 -4.75
N ASN A 105 -17.82 6.55 -5.49
CA ASN A 105 -18.79 5.53 -5.16
C ASN A 105 -18.17 4.32 -4.44
N TRP A 106 -16.88 4.32 -4.22
CA TRP A 106 -16.23 3.19 -3.56
C TRP A 106 -16.69 3.05 -2.13
N ASP A 107 -17.00 1.84 -1.81
CA ASP A 107 -17.26 1.38 -0.47
C ASP A 107 -16.04 0.65 0.10
N TRP A 108 -16.19 0.11 1.30
CA TRP A 108 -15.23 -0.78 1.92
C TRP A 108 -14.88 -1.96 1.01
N GLY A 109 -13.98 -1.73 0.10
CA GLY A 109 -13.55 -2.69 -0.90
C GLY A 109 -12.12 -3.13 -0.69
N ALA A 110 -11.88 -4.42 -0.82
CA ALA A 110 -10.53 -4.94 -0.94
C ALA A 110 -9.89 -4.41 -2.24
N GLY A 111 -8.60 -4.09 -2.19
CA GLY A 111 -7.83 -3.65 -3.35
C GLY A 111 -7.60 -2.14 -3.45
N PHE A 112 -7.94 -1.37 -2.43
CA PHE A 112 -7.77 0.07 -2.48
C PHE A 112 -6.29 0.49 -2.49
N PHE A 113 -5.48 -0.03 -1.56
CA PHE A 113 -4.03 0.20 -1.59
C PHE A 113 -3.43 -0.31 -2.90
N THR A 114 -3.79 -1.54 -3.30
CA THR A 114 -3.35 -2.14 -4.57
C THR A 114 -3.64 -1.21 -5.75
N ARG A 115 -4.86 -0.63 -5.82
CA ARG A 115 -5.25 0.30 -6.89
C ARG A 115 -4.41 1.56 -6.90
N MET A 116 -4.24 2.21 -5.74
CA MET A 116 -3.46 3.45 -5.64
C MET A 116 -1.99 3.22 -5.98
N ALA A 117 -1.37 2.20 -5.39
CA ALA A 117 0.03 1.87 -5.64
C ALA A 117 0.26 1.50 -7.12
N ALA A 118 -0.64 0.69 -7.71
CA ALA A 118 -0.56 0.40 -9.13
C ALA A 118 -0.72 1.66 -9.99
N THR A 119 -1.65 2.56 -9.66
CA THR A 119 -1.82 3.83 -10.38
C THR A 119 -0.53 4.66 -10.37
N CYS A 120 0.11 4.76 -9.22
CA CYS A 120 1.31 5.57 -9.04
C CYS A 120 2.58 4.93 -9.64
N LEU A 121 2.67 3.59 -9.62
CA LEU A 121 3.93 2.87 -9.84
C LEU A 121 3.95 1.98 -11.08
N HIS A 122 2.82 1.82 -11.79
CA HIS A 122 2.71 0.96 -12.98
C HIS A 122 3.77 1.25 -14.04
N HIS A 123 4.16 2.52 -14.23
CA HIS A 123 5.18 2.92 -15.21
C HIS A 123 6.56 2.31 -14.94
N LEU A 124 6.83 1.86 -13.71
CA LEU A 124 8.06 1.16 -13.33
C LEU A 124 7.99 -0.37 -13.56
N GLN A 125 6.80 -0.88 -13.91
CA GLN A 125 6.54 -2.31 -14.11
C GLN A 125 7.00 -3.19 -12.94
N PRO A 126 6.61 -2.87 -11.68
CA PRO A 126 7.02 -3.65 -10.53
C PRO A 126 6.35 -5.03 -10.51
N GLN A 127 6.97 -5.99 -9.82
CA GLN A 127 6.29 -7.21 -9.38
C GLN A 127 5.47 -6.85 -8.14
N PHE A 128 4.16 -6.79 -8.28
CA PHE A 128 3.27 -6.42 -7.19
C PHE A 128 2.43 -7.61 -6.75
N HIS A 129 2.63 -8.05 -5.52
CA HIS A 129 1.95 -9.17 -4.89
C HIS A 129 0.98 -8.67 -3.83
N THR A 130 -0.31 -9.01 -3.96
CA THR A 130 -1.32 -8.75 -2.92
C THR A 130 -1.81 -10.07 -2.34
N VAL A 131 -1.87 -10.15 -1.02
CA VAL A 131 -2.12 -11.38 -0.27
C VAL A 131 -3.26 -11.17 0.71
N ASP A 132 -4.26 -12.02 0.64
CA ASP A 132 -5.35 -12.05 1.61
C ASP A 132 -5.82 -13.48 1.85
N LEU A 133 -6.20 -13.77 3.08
CA LEU A 133 -6.75 -15.08 3.46
C LEU A 133 -8.15 -15.29 2.88
N ILE A 134 -8.90 -14.21 2.65
CA ILE A 134 -10.31 -14.25 2.25
C ILE A 134 -10.42 -14.17 0.71
N PRO A 135 -10.89 -15.25 0.03
CA PRO A 135 -10.98 -15.29 -1.43
C PRO A 135 -11.83 -14.16 -2.03
N GLN A 136 -12.86 -13.71 -1.29
CA GLN A 136 -13.73 -12.62 -1.71
C GLN A 136 -12.98 -11.28 -1.79
N HIS A 137 -12.04 -11.02 -0.86
CA HIS A 137 -11.19 -9.83 -0.91
C HIS A 137 -10.33 -9.84 -2.17
N ILE A 138 -9.69 -10.96 -2.47
CA ILE A 138 -8.89 -11.12 -3.69
C ILE A 138 -9.75 -10.96 -4.95
N THR A 139 -10.97 -11.49 -4.96
CA THR A 139 -11.88 -11.32 -6.11
C THR A 139 -12.21 -9.86 -6.35
N ARG A 140 -12.49 -9.10 -5.29
CA ARG A 140 -12.76 -7.66 -5.38
C ARG A 140 -11.52 -6.89 -5.84
N CYS A 141 -10.37 -7.21 -5.27
CA CYS A 141 -9.11 -6.61 -5.65
C CYS A 141 -8.85 -6.78 -7.16
N LYS A 142 -9.09 -7.97 -7.70
CA LYS A 142 -8.99 -8.23 -9.15
C LYS A 142 -9.91 -7.35 -9.99
N ILE A 143 -11.12 -7.08 -9.51
CA ILE A 143 -12.07 -6.19 -10.19
C ILE A 143 -11.55 -4.75 -10.14
N MET A 144 -11.17 -4.29 -8.96
CA MET A 144 -10.68 -2.93 -8.72
C MET A 144 -9.41 -2.61 -9.51
N THR A 145 -8.59 -3.60 -9.78
CA THR A 145 -7.25 -3.42 -10.35
C THR A 145 -7.07 -4.09 -11.72
N TYR A 146 -8.17 -4.38 -12.40
CA TYR A 146 -8.14 -5.08 -13.70
C TYR A 146 -7.23 -4.40 -14.73
N ASP A 147 -7.18 -3.06 -14.72
CA ASP A 147 -6.36 -2.27 -15.65
C ASP A 147 -4.85 -2.45 -15.43
N PHE A 148 -4.43 -3.01 -14.29
CA PHE A 148 -3.03 -3.20 -13.88
C PHE A 148 -2.65 -4.68 -13.71
N LYS A 149 -3.42 -5.58 -14.31
CA LYS A 149 -3.24 -7.04 -14.18
C LYS A 149 -1.88 -7.55 -14.67
N ASP A 150 -1.21 -6.79 -15.49
CA ASP A 150 0.11 -7.08 -16.06
C ASP A 150 1.24 -7.02 -15.01
N ILE A 151 1.08 -6.23 -13.95
CA ILE A 151 2.05 -6.13 -12.86
C ILE A 151 1.60 -6.86 -11.58
N LEU A 152 0.35 -7.32 -11.49
CA LEU A 152 -0.27 -7.82 -10.27
C LEU A 152 -0.33 -9.35 -10.19
N THR A 153 0.11 -9.87 -9.05
CA THR A 153 -0.06 -11.27 -8.66
C THR A 153 -0.90 -11.36 -7.39
N TYR A 154 -1.97 -12.13 -7.44
CA TYR A 154 -2.96 -12.23 -6.36
C TYR A 154 -2.85 -13.57 -5.65
N HIS A 155 -2.78 -13.55 -4.33
CA HIS A 155 -2.62 -14.73 -3.49
C HIS A 155 -3.76 -14.88 -2.50
N VAL A 156 -4.44 -16.04 -2.53
CA VAL A 156 -5.35 -16.47 -1.46
C VAL A 156 -4.54 -17.33 -0.50
N ALA A 157 -4.01 -16.70 0.54
CA ALA A 157 -3.15 -17.37 1.52
C ALA A 157 -3.12 -16.56 2.83
N SER A 158 -2.73 -17.21 3.93
CA SER A 158 -2.31 -16.45 5.10
C SER A 158 -1.03 -15.68 4.80
N SER A 159 -0.88 -14.51 5.42
CA SER A 159 0.33 -13.69 5.29
C SER A 159 1.58 -14.45 5.74
N GLU A 160 1.49 -15.19 6.85
CA GLU A 160 2.59 -16.00 7.37
C GLU A 160 3.02 -17.10 6.38
N ASP A 161 2.05 -17.82 5.78
CA ASP A 161 2.37 -18.88 4.79
C ASP A 161 2.96 -18.30 3.52
N TYR A 162 2.47 -17.14 3.08
CA TYR A 162 3.04 -16.43 1.96
C TYR A 162 4.48 -16.00 2.26
N LEU A 163 4.71 -15.31 3.39
CA LEU A 163 6.03 -14.86 3.80
C LEU A 163 7.03 -16.00 3.99
N LYS A 164 6.60 -17.18 4.43
CA LYS A 164 7.46 -18.37 4.54
C LYS A 164 7.91 -18.93 3.20
N LYS A 165 7.16 -18.68 2.12
CA LYS A 165 7.38 -19.30 0.80
C LYS A 165 7.87 -18.34 -0.27
N CYS A 166 7.52 -17.05 -0.18
CA CYS A 166 7.91 -16.06 -1.19
C CYS A 166 9.44 -15.93 -1.25
N SER A 167 9.95 -15.61 -2.42
CA SER A 167 11.39 -15.41 -2.64
C SER A 167 11.60 -14.36 -3.71
N PHE A 168 12.36 -13.34 -3.37
CA PHE A 168 12.76 -12.27 -4.27
C PHE A 168 14.28 -12.12 -4.15
N PRO A 169 15.04 -12.22 -5.24
CA PRO A 169 16.51 -12.22 -5.20
C PRO A 169 17.10 -11.02 -4.46
N ASP A 170 16.54 -9.83 -4.70
CA ASP A 170 17.00 -8.57 -4.11
C ASP A 170 16.18 -8.13 -2.91
N GLY A 171 15.14 -8.90 -2.55
CA GLY A 171 14.20 -8.60 -1.47
C GLY A 171 12.98 -7.80 -1.91
N ILE A 172 12.19 -7.36 -0.93
CA ILE A 172 10.98 -6.57 -1.09
C ILE A 172 11.34 -5.10 -0.87
N ASP A 173 11.04 -4.24 -1.84
CA ASP A 173 11.34 -2.80 -1.76
C ASP A 173 10.27 -2.03 -1.00
N LEU A 174 8.99 -2.43 -1.14
CA LEU A 174 7.87 -1.87 -0.39
C LEU A 174 7.00 -3.01 0.13
N LEU A 175 6.95 -3.14 1.46
CA LEU A 175 6.03 -4.03 2.14
C LEU A 175 4.97 -3.21 2.86
N TYR A 176 3.69 -3.45 2.54
CA TYR A 176 2.56 -2.87 3.26
C TYR A 176 1.93 -3.92 4.19
N LEU A 177 1.91 -3.62 5.50
CA LEU A 177 1.34 -4.47 6.54
C LEU A 177 -0.01 -3.91 6.97
N ASP A 178 -1.10 -4.57 6.54
CA ASP A 178 -2.47 -4.22 6.92
C ASP A 178 -3.31 -5.47 7.27
N THR A 179 -2.66 -6.49 7.79
CA THR A 179 -3.33 -7.74 8.22
C THR A 179 -4.17 -7.54 9.47
N GLY A 180 -5.28 -8.29 9.53
CA GLY A 180 -6.17 -8.37 10.69
C GLY A 180 -6.98 -7.12 10.96
N ASP A 181 -7.92 -7.25 11.88
CA ASP A 181 -8.83 -6.18 12.29
C ASP A 181 -8.36 -5.50 13.59
N MET A 182 -8.83 -4.26 13.80
CA MET A 182 -8.57 -3.50 15.04
C MET A 182 -9.33 -4.04 16.26
N THR A 183 -10.30 -4.88 16.06
CA THR A 183 -11.13 -5.42 17.14
C THR A 183 -11.40 -6.91 16.92
N PRO A 184 -10.93 -7.79 17.83
CA PRO A 184 -10.03 -7.51 18.93
C PRO A 184 -8.59 -7.24 18.46
N ILE A 185 -7.89 -6.33 19.15
CA ILE A 185 -6.55 -5.89 18.72
C ILE A 185 -5.46 -6.92 19.00
N GLU A 186 -5.56 -7.67 20.08
CA GLU A 186 -4.48 -8.55 20.56
C GLU A 186 -4.12 -9.66 19.56
N PRO A 187 -5.07 -10.43 19.00
CA PRO A 187 -4.74 -11.43 17.97
C PRO A 187 -4.07 -10.84 16.73
N THR A 188 -4.47 -9.63 16.33
CA THR A 188 -3.85 -8.93 15.20
C THR A 188 -2.44 -8.49 15.53
N ALA A 189 -2.18 -7.98 16.73
CA ALA A 189 -0.84 -7.57 17.14
C ALA A 189 0.12 -8.77 17.23
N GLU A 190 -0.36 -9.94 17.68
CA GLU A 190 0.40 -11.19 17.67
C GLU A 190 0.69 -11.68 16.24
N LEU A 191 -0.31 -11.61 15.35
CA LEU A 191 -0.13 -11.94 13.93
C LEU A 191 0.96 -11.07 13.29
N GLN A 192 0.87 -9.75 13.45
CA GLN A 192 1.88 -8.84 12.90
C GLN A 192 3.27 -9.06 13.51
N LEU A 193 3.37 -9.44 14.77
CA LEU A 193 4.65 -9.85 15.36
C LEU A 193 5.23 -11.09 14.67
N ASN A 194 4.39 -12.09 14.39
CA ASN A 194 4.84 -13.29 13.68
C ASN A 194 5.31 -12.97 12.25
N GLU A 195 4.58 -12.12 11.54
CA GLU A 195 4.99 -11.60 10.24
C GLU A 195 6.35 -10.91 10.33
N ALA A 196 6.53 -10.00 11.30
CA ALA A 196 7.79 -9.31 11.52
C ALA A 196 8.97 -10.27 11.80
N LYS A 197 8.73 -11.33 12.59
CA LYS A 197 9.73 -12.36 12.85
C LYS A 197 10.14 -13.09 11.57
N ILE A 198 9.18 -13.49 10.74
CA ILE A 198 9.46 -14.16 9.45
C ILE A 198 10.25 -13.22 8.53
N ILE A 199 9.85 -11.96 8.43
CA ILE A 199 10.50 -10.93 7.62
C ILE A 199 11.97 -10.79 8.00
N VAL A 200 12.26 -10.67 9.29
CA VAL A 200 13.62 -10.54 9.81
C VAL A 200 14.43 -11.83 9.63
N GLN A 201 13.89 -12.97 10.05
CA GLN A 201 14.59 -14.26 9.97
C GLN A 201 14.95 -14.66 8.56
N ARG A 202 14.09 -14.34 7.59
CA ARG A 202 14.31 -14.63 6.17
C ARG A 202 15.00 -13.50 5.42
N ASN A 203 15.27 -12.38 6.07
CA ASN A 203 15.89 -11.20 5.47
C ASN A 203 15.13 -10.72 4.20
N LEU A 204 13.79 -10.66 4.28
CA LEU A 204 12.94 -10.46 3.11
C LEU A 204 12.96 -9.03 2.55
N ILE A 205 13.33 -8.02 3.33
CA ILE A 205 13.33 -6.61 2.89
C ILE A 205 14.64 -6.29 2.18
N ALA A 206 14.53 -5.65 1.03
CA ALA A 206 15.66 -5.17 0.23
C ALA A 206 16.53 -4.18 1.02
N LYS A 207 17.76 -3.97 0.58
CA LYS A 207 18.59 -2.88 1.12
C LYS A 207 17.87 -1.54 0.81
N ASN A 208 17.70 -0.70 1.82
CA ASN A 208 16.88 0.52 1.76
C ASN A 208 15.38 0.27 1.54
N GLY A 209 14.92 -0.99 1.49
CA GLY A 209 13.50 -1.30 1.40
C GLY A 209 12.74 -0.80 2.62
N ILE A 210 11.46 -0.53 2.44
CA ILE A 210 10.59 0.03 3.46
C ILE A 210 9.47 -0.91 3.86
N ILE A 211 9.05 -0.80 5.11
CA ILE A 211 7.83 -1.40 5.64
C ILE A 211 6.90 -0.27 6.04
N LEU A 212 5.71 -0.23 5.48
CA LEU A 212 4.64 0.67 5.87
C LEU A 212 3.60 -0.11 6.67
N ILE A 213 3.39 0.25 7.94
CA ILE A 213 2.47 -0.44 8.84
C ILE A 213 1.22 0.43 9.04
N ASP A 214 0.05 -0.14 8.78
CA ASP A 214 -1.23 0.54 8.98
C ASP A 214 -1.74 0.47 10.42
N ASP A 215 -2.71 1.33 10.74
CA ASP A 215 -3.43 1.34 12.02
C ASP A 215 -2.51 1.39 13.27
N VAL A 216 -1.36 2.03 13.19
CA VAL A 216 -0.41 2.08 14.31
C VAL A 216 -0.85 3.08 15.36
N ARG A 217 -1.14 4.31 14.95
CA ARG A 217 -1.52 5.38 15.88
C ARG A 217 -3.04 5.49 16.05
N ASN A 218 -3.71 4.36 16.09
CA ASN A 218 -5.17 4.26 16.14
C ASN A 218 -5.68 4.02 17.57
N GLN A 219 -5.52 5.01 18.44
CA GLN A 219 -6.18 4.99 19.75
C GLN A 219 -7.39 5.94 19.77
N THR A 220 -8.52 5.43 20.20
CA THR A 220 -9.76 6.21 20.32
C THR A 220 -10.15 6.37 21.79
N PRO A 221 -10.50 7.59 22.28
CA PRO A 221 -10.23 8.89 21.70
C PRO A 221 -8.77 9.28 21.90
N ARG A 222 -8.11 9.73 20.87
CA ARG A 222 -6.76 10.29 21.00
C ARG A 222 -6.84 11.70 21.52
N LYS A 223 -6.03 12.03 22.51
CA LYS A 223 -5.66 13.41 22.74
C LYS A 223 -4.85 13.88 21.54
N TYR A 224 -5.12 15.07 21.05
CA TYR A 224 -4.34 15.67 19.97
C TYR A 224 -2.85 15.61 20.31
N GLY A 225 -2.04 15.06 19.43
CA GLY A 225 -0.59 14.90 19.63
C GLY A 225 -0.17 13.66 20.42
N ASP A 226 -1.09 12.86 20.97
CA ASP A 226 -0.73 11.59 21.62
C ASP A 226 -0.47 10.51 20.57
N ARG A 227 0.78 10.12 20.43
CA ARG A 227 1.26 9.06 19.53
C ARG A 227 1.76 7.84 20.29
N SER A 228 1.46 7.71 21.58
CA SER A 228 1.92 6.59 22.41
C SER A 228 1.29 5.24 22.02
N GLY A 229 0.13 5.24 21.38
CA GLY A 229 -0.52 4.03 20.92
C GLY A 229 0.21 3.37 19.76
N LEU A 230 0.35 2.05 19.83
CA LEU A 230 1.01 1.24 18.80
C LEU A 230 0.02 0.43 17.95
N GLY A 231 -1.29 0.49 18.23
CA GLY A 231 -2.33 -0.17 17.45
C GLY A 231 -2.01 -1.63 17.12
N LYS A 232 -2.18 -2.00 15.87
CA LYS A 232 -1.81 -3.33 15.35
C LYS A 232 -0.31 -3.63 15.52
N ALA A 233 0.54 -2.60 15.50
CA ALA A 233 2.00 -2.74 15.60
C ALA A 233 2.53 -2.83 17.04
N LYS A 234 1.67 -3.10 18.04
CA LYS A 234 2.02 -3.14 19.46
C LYS A 234 3.30 -3.93 19.75
N TYR A 235 3.48 -5.04 19.08
CA TYR A 235 4.62 -5.92 19.26
C TYR A 235 5.60 -5.91 18.08
N SER A 236 5.09 -5.73 16.87
CA SER A 236 5.91 -5.78 15.64
C SER A 236 6.82 -4.57 15.49
N LEU A 237 6.34 -3.36 15.84
CA LEU A 237 7.14 -2.14 15.70
C LEU A 237 8.38 -2.16 16.62
N PRO A 238 8.29 -2.41 17.94
CA PRO A 238 9.48 -2.54 18.78
C PRO A 238 10.42 -3.63 18.28
N TYR A 239 9.88 -4.79 17.90
CA TYR A 239 10.67 -5.90 17.38
C TYR A 239 11.48 -5.51 16.13
N LEU A 240 10.86 -4.84 15.15
CA LEU A 240 11.55 -4.40 13.93
C LEU A 240 12.63 -3.37 14.24
N LEU A 241 12.39 -2.43 15.16
CA LEU A 241 13.39 -1.45 15.58
C LEU A 241 14.62 -2.11 16.21
N ASP A 242 14.43 -3.15 17.01
CA ASP A 242 15.51 -3.94 17.61
C ASP A 242 16.28 -4.80 16.60
N HIS A 243 15.72 -4.98 15.37
CA HIS A 243 16.28 -5.84 14.34
C HIS A 243 16.70 -5.11 13.06
N GLY A 244 17.19 -3.88 13.19
CA GLY A 244 17.86 -3.18 12.10
C GLY A 244 16.95 -2.31 11.22
N PHE A 245 15.78 -1.96 11.71
CA PHE A 245 14.94 -0.97 11.08
C PHE A 245 14.97 0.37 11.83
N GLU A 246 14.64 1.44 11.14
CA GLU A 246 14.49 2.78 11.73
C GLU A 246 13.19 3.42 11.27
N ILE A 247 12.58 4.24 12.12
CA ILE A 247 11.40 5.02 11.75
C ILE A 247 11.86 6.17 10.85
N VAL A 248 11.27 6.28 9.67
CA VAL A 248 11.50 7.40 8.75
C VAL A 248 10.27 8.33 8.66
N MET A 249 9.09 7.83 9.01
CA MET A 249 7.89 8.63 9.15
C MET A 249 6.96 8.04 10.21
N ASP A 250 6.45 8.87 11.12
CA ASP A 250 5.61 8.49 12.25
C ASP A 250 4.33 9.31 12.26
N GLU A 251 3.35 8.86 11.53
CA GLU A 251 2.00 9.44 11.43
C GLU A 251 0.94 8.43 11.89
N TYR A 252 -0.26 8.45 11.31
CA TYR A 252 -1.26 7.40 11.57
C TYR A 252 -0.72 6.01 11.20
N GLN A 253 -0.08 5.91 10.04
CA GLN A 253 0.77 4.81 9.64
C GLN A 253 2.22 5.09 10.06
N VAL A 254 3.00 4.05 10.26
CA VAL A 254 4.44 4.18 10.52
C VAL A 254 5.22 3.57 9.38
N MET A 255 6.13 4.37 8.82
CA MET A 255 7.05 3.92 7.77
C MET A 255 8.42 3.64 8.38
N LEU A 256 8.88 2.43 8.17
CA LEU A 256 10.20 1.95 8.58
C LEU A 256 11.09 1.76 7.36
N ARG A 257 12.38 2.01 7.52
CA ARG A 257 13.41 1.69 6.54
C ARG A 257 14.39 0.69 7.13
N LYS A 258 14.83 -0.28 6.32
CA LYS A 258 15.93 -1.17 6.68
C LYS A 258 17.25 -0.41 6.60
N LYS A 259 18.05 -0.48 7.67
CA LYS A 259 19.39 0.11 7.76
C LYS A 259 20.43 -0.64 6.92
#